data_5f2917335768b14138f252f4202ff39e
#
_entry.id   5f2917335768b14138f252f4202ff39e
#
_cell.length_a   1.000
_cell.length_b   1.000
_cell.length_c   1.000
_cell.angle_alpha   90.00
_cell.angle_beta   90.00
_cell.angle_gamma   90.00
#
_symmetry.space_group_name_H-M   'P 1'
#
loop_
_entity.id
_entity.type
_entity.pdbx_description
1 polymer ?
#
loop_
_entity_poly.entity_id
_entity_poly.type
_entity_poly.pdbx_seq_one_letter_code
_entity_poly.pdbx_strand_id
1 'polypeptide(L)'
;MLHLSIAEEAAAVGVTYPMREGDSFTTHHRGHGIFLARGADPKRMMAEIAGKADGYCRGKGGSMHIADRALGHLGANAIVGGGIPAVVGAGLSYKVLGKPNVSIAFFGDGAMQQGVLYESMNLAALWCLPVLFVCINNQWGMGTRIDRAAANTQFDERARTFGLAGQVADGSDVFSVIEIAESLIQGAREGRPAYLSVDCYRYYGHARMDKSPYRTPEEEAEGRKRDPVERAITRLREKEGVTINQLEAIDNAIAQEMDEAMEYAINAQPPPLTDLFRDVYDDHEPAPEPLRNRLDRILATNLTANR
;
A
#
# COMPACT_ATOMS: atom_id res chain seq x y z
N MET A 1 9.68 -12.92 -1.78
CA MET A 1 10.56 -11.74 -1.70
C MET A 1 9.95 -10.77 -0.69
N LEU A 2 10.74 -10.18 0.20
CA LEU A 2 10.26 -9.30 1.28
C LEU A 2 10.77 -7.87 1.06
N HIS A 3 9.85 -6.89 1.15
CA HIS A 3 10.13 -5.46 1.03
C HIS A 3 9.84 -4.78 2.38
N LEU A 4 10.81 -4.08 2.93
CA LEU A 4 10.71 -3.47 4.27
C LEU A 4 10.13 -2.05 4.17
N SER A 5 9.24 -1.69 5.11
CA SER A 5 8.65 -0.35 5.24
C SER A 5 9.42 0.55 6.23
N ILE A 6 10.65 0.17 6.59
CA ILE A 6 11.48 0.90 7.56
C ILE A 6 11.85 2.26 6.97
N ALA A 7 11.69 3.31 7.78
CA ALA A 7 11.83 4.73 7.48
C ALA A 7 10.67 5.33 6.63
N GLU A 8 9.58 4.59 6.46
CA GLU A 8 8.33 5.06 5.87
C GLU A 8 7.18 5.12 6.92
N GLU A 9 7.50 5.00 8.23
CA GLU A 9 6.52 4.89 9.32
C GLU A 9 5.66 6.15 9.44
N ALA A 10 6.23 7.35 9.28
CA ALA A 10 5.46 8.58 9.33
C ALA A 10 4.43 8.68 8.19
N ALA A 11 4.75 8.16 7.01
CA ALA A 11 3.80 8.07 5.90
C ALA A 11 2.69 7.06 6.22
N ALA A 12 3.06 5.88 6.74
CA ALA A 12 2.12 4.82 7.08
C ALA A 12 1.13 5.27 8.16
N VAL A 13 1.64 5.71 9.31
CA VAL A 13 0.83 6.15 10.45
C VAL A 13 0.13 7.47 10.16
N GLY A 14 0.86 8.46 9.63
CA GLY A 14 0.35 9.81 9.45
C GLY A 14 -0.84 9.90 8.49
N VAL A 15 -0.82 9.12 7.42
CA VAL A 15 -1.95 9.11 6.47
C VAL A 15 -3.10 8.22 6.96
N THR A 16 -2.81 7.13 7.66
CA THR A 16 -3.88 6.21 8.12
C THR A 16 -4.58 6.68 9.38
N TYR A 17 -3.93 7.49 10.21
CA TYR A 17 -4.48 7.99 11.47
C TYR A 17 -5.82 8.74 11.31
N PRO A 18 -5.99 9.69 10.35
CA PRO A 18 -7.25 10.39 10.14
C PRO A 18 -8.30 9.58 9.36
N MET A 19 -7.99 8.37 8.88
CA MET A 19 -8.97 7.51 8.23
C MET A 19 -10.01 7.02 9.22
N ARG A 20 -11.26 6.89 8.75
CA ARG A 20 -12.39 6.41 9.53
C ARG A 20 -12.73 4.96 9.21
N GLU A 21 -13.53 4.36 10.04
CA GLU A 21 -14.15 3.07 9.73
C GLU A 21 -14.96 3.14 8.43
N GLY A 22 -14.84 2.13 7.59
CA GLY A 22 -15.48 2.07 6.27
C GLY A 22 -14.73 2.80 5.15
N ASP A 23 -13.69 3.59 5.43
CA ASP A 23 -12.76 4.07 4.41
C ASP A 23 -11.99 2.90 3.83
N SER A 24 -11.67 2.96 2.54
CA SER A 24 -10.91 1.91 1.87
C SER A 24 -9.56 2.39 1.37
N PHE A 25 -8.67 1.45 1.13
CA PHE A 25 -7.35 1.75 0.60
C PHE A 25 -6.74 0.58 -0.17
N THR A 26 -5.77 0.90 -1.02
CA THR A 26 -4.85 -0.08 -1.62
C THR A 26 -3.42 0.25 -1.24
N THR A 27 -2.55 -0.75 -1.24
CA THR A 27 -1.13 -0.54 -1.03
C THR A 27 -0.30 -1.11 -2.17
N HIS A 28 0.96 -0.69 -2.24
CA HIS A 28 1.97 -1.32 -3.08
C HIS A 28 2.63 -2.51 -2.34
N HIS A 29 3.67 -3.09 -2.95
CA HIS A 29 4.44 -4.23 -2.42
C HIS A 29 5.14 -3.96 -1.06
N ARG A 30 5.25 -2.70 -0.63
CA ARG A 30 5.84 -2.26 0.65
C ARG A 30 4.76 -1.75 1.63
N GLY A 31 3.59 -2.39 1.64
CA GLY A 31 2.41 -1.91 2.37
C GLY A 31 2.29 -2.40 3.82
N HIS A 32 3.27 -3.12 4.37
CA HIS A 32 3.14 -3.74 5.70
C HIS A 32 2.88 -2.71 6.81
N GLY A 33 3.67 -1.61 6.84
CA GLY A 33 3.50 -0.55 7.82
C GLY A 33 2.11 0.11 7.74
N ILE A 34 1.62 0.36 6.54
CA ILE A 34 0.28 0.93 6.30
C ILE A 34 -0.80 -0.01 6.82
N PHE A 35 -0.67 -1.30 6.54
CA PHE A 35 -1.66 -2.30 6.93
C PHE A 35 -1.69 -2.49 8.46
N LEU A 36 -0.51 -2.54 9.12
CA LEU A 36 -0.40 -2.56 10.57
C LEU A 36 -0.99 -1.29 11.21
N ALA A 37 -0.69 -0.12 10.67
CA ALA A 37 -1.23 1.15 11.16
C ALA A 37 -2.76 1.24 11.05
N ARG A 38 -3.37 0.45 10.16
CA ARG A 38 -4.84 0.28 10.06
C ARG A 38 -5.42 -0.77 11.01
N GLY A 39 -4.61 -1.33 11.91
CA GLY A 39 -5.05 -2.29 12.92
C GLY A 39 -5.02 -3.76 12.46
N ALA A 40 -4.19 -4.08 11.47
CA ALA A 40 -3.98 -5.48 11.09
C ALA A 40 -3.32 -6.26 12.24
N ASP A 41 -3.75 -7.50 12.44
CA ASP A 41 -3.18 -8.42 13.40
C ASP A 41 -1.79 -8.90 12.94
N PRO A 42 -0.71 -8.61 13.68
CA PRO A 42 0.64 -9.02 13.33
C PRO A 42 0.79 -10.55 13.21
N LYS A 43 0.07 -11.34 14.00
CA LYS A 43 0.11 -12.80 13.95
C LYS A 43 -0.38 -13.32 12.60
N ARG A 44 -1.52 -12.85 12.16
CA ARG A 44 -2.08 -13.21 10.84
C ARG A 44 -1.22 -12.69 9.70
N MET A 45 -0.68 -11.48 9.83
CA MET A 45 0.22 -10.92 8.82
C MET A 45 1.51 -11.73 8.71
N MET A 46 2.13 -12.11 9.83
CA MET A 46 3.33 -12.95 9.84
C MET A 46 3.05 -14.33 9.26
N ALA A 47 1.90 -14.95 9.59
CA ALA A 47 1.46 -16.21 9.00
C ALA A 47 1.30 -16.11 7.48
N GLU A 48 0.72 -15.02 6.95
CA GLU A 48 0.60 -14.79 5.51
C GLU A 48 1.96 -14.68 4.82
N ILE A 49 2.89 -13.91 5.40
CA ILE A 49 4.25 -13.76 4.89
C ILE A 49 4.99 -15.09 4.85
N ALA A 50 4.72 -15.95 5.85
CA ALA A 50 5.28 -17.30 5.93
C ALA A 50 4.56 -18.34 5.05
N GLY A 51 3.51 -17.96 4.32
CA GLY A 51 2.73 -18.86 3.43
C GLY A 51 1.88 -19.85 4.20
N LYS A 52 1.32 -19.47 5.35
CA LYS A 52 0.53 -20.33 6.23
C LYS A 52 -0.98 -20.14 6.06
N ALA A 53 -1.75 -21.20 6.34
CA ALA A 53 -3.21 -21.20 6.19
C ALA A 53 -3.92 -20.15 7.03
N ASP A 54 -3.36 -19.81 8.19
CA ASP A 54 -3.94 -18.85 9.14
C ASP A 54 -3.66 -17.39 8.78
N GLY A 55 -2.95 -17.14 7.65
CA GLY A 55 -2.71 -15.81 7.12
C GLY A 55 -3.97 -15.13 6.57
N TYR A 56 -3.90 -13.83 6.32
CA TYR A 56 -5.01 -13.02 5.82
C TYR A 56 -5.59 -13.54 4.50
N CYS A 57 -4.74 -14.02 3.60
CA CYS A 57 -5.10 -14.60 2.32
C CYS A 57 -4.83 -16.11 2.28
N ARG A 58 -4.83 -16.77 3.44
CA ARG A 58 -4.56 -18.21 3.59
C ARG A 58 -3.22 -18.64 3.00
N GLY A 59 -2.21 -17.78 3.11
CA GLY A 59 -0.86 -18.03 2.58
C GLY A 59 -0.72 -17.91 1.06
N LYS A 60 -1.78 -17.49 0.34
CA LYS A 60 -1.77 -17.36 -1.14
C LYS A 60 -1.20 -16.03 -1.61
N GLY A 61 -1.37 -14.96 -0.83
CA GLY A 61 -0.92 -13.61 -1.17
C GLY A 61 0.55 -13.37 -0.87
N GLY A 62 1.04 -13.92 0.22
CA GLY A 62 2.37 -13.66 0.73
C GLY A 62 2.59 -12.17 1.03
N SER A 63 3.85 -11.73 1.09
CA SER A 63 4.24 -10.37 1.49
C SER A 63 3.64 -9.24 0.63
N MET A 64 3.39 -9.48 -0.66
CA MET A 64 3.06 -8.41 -1.62
C MET A 64 1.59 -8.34 -2.04
N HIS A 65 0.75 -9.27 -1.57
CA HIS A 65 -0.65 -9.35 -2.00
C HIS A 65 -1.61 -9.60 -0.82
N ILE A 66 -1.29 -9.03 0.34
CA ILE A 66 -2.17 -9.09 1.51
C ILE A 66 -3.44 -8.26 1.23
N ALA A 67 -4.58 -8.75 1.67
CA ALA A 67 -5.86 -8.06 1.59
C ALA A 67 -6.72 -8.37 2.81
N ASP A 68 -7.49 -7.38 3.28
CA ASP A 68 -8.53 -7.57 4.29
C ASP A 68 -9.64 -6.52 4.12
N ARG A 69 -10.78 -6.96 3.60
CA ARG A 69 -11.94 -6.07 3.39
C ARG A 69 -12.52 -5.52 4.69
N ALA A 70 -12.38 -6.22 5.81
CA ALA A 70 -12.89 -5.76 7.09
C ALA A 70 -12.15 -4.50 7.57
N LEU A 71 -10.86 -4.41 7.28
CA LEU A 71 -10.03 -3.24 7.54
C LEU A 71 -10.09 -2.19 6.41
N GLY A 72 -10.90 -2.41 5.37
CA GLY A 72 -10.96 -1.54 4.20
C GLY A 72 -9.79 -1.73 3.21
N HIS A 73 -8.91 -2.70 3.44
CA HIS A 73 -7.78 -2.96 2.56
C HIS A 73 -8.22 -3.77 1.33
N LEU A 74 -8.35 -3.10 0.19
CA LEU A 74 -8.77 -3.70 -1.07
C LEU A 74 -7.69 -4.59 -1.70
N GLY A 75 -6.49 -4.53 -1.18
CA GLY A 75 -5.36 -5.39 -1.51
C GLY A 75 -4.05 -4.64 -1.73
N ALA A 76 -2.95 -5.32 -1.39
CA ALA A 76 -1.61 -4.96 -1.83
C ALA A 76 -1.42 -5.45 -3.27
N ASN A 77 -0.76 -4.64 -4.10
CA ASN A 77 -0.53 -4.99 -5.50
C ASN A 77 0.93 -4.77 -5.88
N ALA A 78 1.59 -5.83 -6.37
CA ALA A 78 2.97 -5.75 -6.84
C ALA A 78 3.08 -5.15 -8.24
N ILE A 79 1.99 -5.08 -9.02
CA ILE A 79 1.96 -4.37 -10.30
C ILE A 79 2.02 -2.88 -10.00
N VAL A 80 3.02 -2.20 -10.57
CA VAL A 80 3.24 -0.76 -10.35
C VAL A 80 2.04 0.04 -10.81
N GLY A 81 1.40 0.74 -9.88
CA GLY A 81 0.17 1.51 -10.13
C GLY A 81 -1.12 0.69 -10.19
N GLY A 82 -1.05 -0.66 -10.11
CA GLY A 82 -2.21 -1.54 -10.32
C GLY A 82 -3.34 -1.40 -9.29
N GLY A 83 -3.07 -0.90 -8.09
CA GLY A 83 -4.09 -0.63 -7.07
C GLY A 83 -4.84 0.70 -7.26
N ILE A 84 -4.31 1.63 -8.06
CA ILE A 84 -4.85 2.99 -8.20
C ILE A 84 -6.26 3.00 -8.80
N PRO A 85 -6.55 2.32 -9.93
CA PRO A 85 -7.90 2.31 -10.49
C PRO A 85 -8.95 1.66 -9.57
N ALA A 86 -8.55 0.68 -8.75
CA ALA A 86 -9.45 0.08 -7.78
C ALA A 86 -9.95 1.09 -6.74
N VAL A 87 -9.08 2.00 -6.29
CA VAL A 87 -9.44 3.11 -5.40
C VAL A 87 -10.39 4.08 -6.06
N VAL A 88 -10.18 4.42 -7.34
CA VAL A 88 -11.11 5.28 -8.10
C VAL A 88 -12.48 4.61 -8.24
N GLY A 89 -12.51 3.30 -8.52
CA GLY A 89 -13.75 2.52 -8.54
C GLY A 89 -14.48 2.48 -7.20
N ALA A 90 -13.75 2.33 -6.09
CA ALA A 90 -14.32 2.39 -4.75
C ALA A 90 -14.87 3.80 -4.44
N GLY A 91 -14.13 4.86 -4.78
CA GLY A 91 -14.59 6.24 -4.66
C GLY A 91 -15.86 6.52 -5.48
N LEU A 92 -15.93 6.01 -6.71
CA LEU A 92 -17.14 6.08 -7.52
C LEU A 92 -18.32 5.37 -6.84
N SER A 93 -18.07 4.18 -6.29
CA SER A 93 -19.08 3.42 -5.56
C SER A 93 -19.60 4.19 -4.35
N TYR A 94 -18.72 4.83 -3.57
CA TYR A 94 -19.13 5.66 -2.42
C TYR A 94 -20.01 6.83 -2.86
N LYS A 95 -19.62 7.51 -3.93
CA LYS A 95 -20.40 8.62 -4.48
C LYS A 95 -21.78 8.18 -4.96
N VAL A 96 -21.87 7.11 -5.74
CA VAL A 96 -23.15 6.59 -6.27
C VAL A 96 -24.07 6.11 -5.15
N LEU A 97 -23.51 5.49 -4.12
CA LEU A 97 -24.26 4.97 -2.96
C LEU A 97 -24.51 6.04 -1.88
N GLY A 98 -24.07 7.27 -2.06
CA GLY A 98 -24.21 8.35 -1.07
C GLY A 98 -23.50 8.07 0.26
N LYS A 99 -22.40 7.30 0.24
CA LYS A 99 -21.60 6.97 1.43
C LYS A 99 -20.57 8.06 1.74
N PRO A 100 -20.34 8.41 3.03
CA PRO A 100 -19.40 9.46 3.41
C PRO A 100 -17.93 8.98 3.46
N ASN A 101 -17.62 7.87 2.83
CA ASN A 101 -16.33 7.23 2.90
C ASN A 101 -15.35 7.79 1.84
N VAL A 102 -14.05 7.64 2.10
CA VAL A 102 -12.95 7.99 1.20
C VAL A 102 -12.20 6.73 0.81
N SER A 103 -11.65 6.72 -0.40
CA SER A 103 -10.74 5.66 -0.84
C SER A 103 -9.35 6.21 -1.09
N ILE A 104 -8.29 5.54 -0.60
CA ILE A 104 -6.92 6.04 -0.60
C ILE A 104 -6.01 5.06 -1.35
N ALA A 105 -5.30 5.57 -2.37
CA ALA A 105 -4.30 4.80 -3.09
C ALA A 105 -2.90 5.11 -2.54
N PHE A 106 -2.23 4.14 -1.94
CA PHE A 106 -0.81 4.25 -1.59
C PHE A 106 0.05 3.62 -2.69
N PHE A 107 1.01 4.39 -3.21
CA PHE A 107 1.93 3.94 -4.24
C PHE A 107 3.30 4.61 -4.09
N GLY A 108 4.35 4.05 -4.67
CA GLY A 108 5.69 4.63 -4.65
C GLY A 108 5.93 5.61 -5.80
N ASP A 109 7.00 6.38 -5.71
CA ASP A 109 7.46 7.36 -6.72
C ASP A 109 7.66 6.74 -8.12
N GLY A 110 8.05 5.47 -8.21
CA GLY A 110 8.12 4.76 -9.49
C GLY A 110 6.77 4.67 -10.22
N ALA A 111 5.64 4.67 -9.49
CA ALA A 111 4.31 4.66 -10.10
C ALA A 111 3.92 6.00 -10.73
N MET A 112 4.61 7.09 -10.40
CA MET A 112 4.41 8.40 -11.03
C MET A 112 4.69 8.43 -12.54
N GLN A 113 5.26 7.35 -13.09
CA GLN A 113 5.50 7.22 -14.53
C GLN A 113 4.47 6.30 -15.23
N GLN A 114 3.49 5.79 -14.50
CA GLN A 114 2.42 4.93 -15.06
C GLN A 114 1.27 5.76 -15.60
N GLY A 115 0.85 5.50 -16.86
CA GLY A 115 -0.29 6.17 -17.48
C GLY A 115 -1.59 6.03 -16.68
N VAL A 116 -1.82 4.87 -16.09
CA VAL A 116 -3.01 4.58 -15.28
C VAL A 116 -3.22 5.53 -14.09
N LEU A 117 -2.14 6.11 -13.54
CA LEU A 117 -2.25 7.14 -12.50
C LEU A 117 -2.93 8.41 -13.06
N TYR A 118 -2.50 8.87 -14.22
CA TYR A 118 -3.01 10.09 -14.83
C TYR A 118 -4.45 9.93 -15.33
N GLU A 119 -4.79 8.78 -15.90
CA GLU A 119 -6.17 8.41 -16.22
C GLU A 119 -7.06 8.42 -14.97
N SER A 120 -6.58 7.85 -13.88
CA SER A 120 -7.25 7.79 -12.58
C SER A 120 -7.44 9.18 -11.95
N MET A 121 -6.43 10.04 -11.99
CA MET A 121 -6.51 11.43 -11.52
C MET A 121 -7.55 12.21 -12.32
N ASN A 122 -7.53 12.08 -13.65
CA ASN A 122 -8.51 12.73 -14.54
C ASN A 122 -9.95 12.31 -14.19
N LEU A 123 -10.22 11.02 -14.05
CA LEU A 123 -11.55 10.51 -13.69
C LEU A 123 -11.97 10.96 -12.28
N ALA A 124 -11.07 10.92 -11.31
CA ALA A 124 -11.35 11.37 -9.95
C ALA A 124 -11.74 12.86 -9.92
N ALA A 125 -11.00 13.71 -10.63
CA ALA A 125 -11.29 15.13 -10.75
C ALA A 125 -12.61 15.39 -11.48
N LEU A 126 -12.77 14.82 -12.68
CA LEU A 126 -13.94 15.00 -13.52
C LEU A 126 -15.24 14.62 -12.79
N TRP A 127 -15.20 13.55 -12.03
CA TRP A 127 -16.35 13.04 -11.30
C TRP A 127 -16.41 13.48 -9.85
N CYS A 128 -15.52 14.34 -9.39
CA CYS A 128 -15.45 14.82 -7.99
C CYS A 128 -15.56 13.65 -7.00
N LEU A 129 -14.67 12.65 -7.15
CA LEU A 129 -14.71 11.43 -6.35
C LEU A 129 -14.04 11.63 -4.98
N PRO A 130 -14.50 10.94 -3.93
CA PRO A 130 -13.86 10.95 -2.62
C PRO A 130 -12.58 10.10 -2.63
N VAL A 131 -11.52 10.57 -3.28
CA VAL A 131 -10.26 9.84 -3.49
C VAL A 131 -9.07 10.69 -3.07
N LEU A 132 -8.13 10.06 -2.35
CA LEU A 132 -6.79 10.61 -2.09
C LEU A 132 -5.73 9.71 -2.72
N PHE A 133 -4.85 10.30 -3.51
CA PHE A 133 -3.67 9.68 -4.08
C PHE A 133 -2.46 9.99 -3.20
N VAL A 134 -1.80 8.97 -2.64
CA VAL A 134 -0.65 9.12 -1.75
C VAL A 134 0.58 8.48 -2.37
N CYS A 135 1.53 9.30 -2.74
CA CYS A 135 2.85 8.88 -3.19
C CYS A 135 3.83 8.81 -2.01
N ILE A 136 4.28 7.61 -1.64
CA ILE A 136 5.41 7.44 -0.72
C ILE A 136 6.67 7.62 -1.55
N ASN A 137 7.21 8.84 -1.51
CA ASN A 137 8.32 9.25 -2.33
C ASN A 137 9.65 8.99 -1.61
N ASN A 138 10.19 7.80 -1.76
CA ASN A 138 11.48 7.43 -1.20
C ASN A 138 12.65 7.65 -2.17
N GLN A 139 12.43 8.35 -3.27
CA GLN A 139 13.38 8.76 -4.31
C GLN A 139 13.94 7.61 -5.19
N TRP A 140 13.48 6.37 -4.99
CA TRP A 140 14.07 5.21 -5.67
C TRP A 140 13.02 4.20 -6.14
N GLY A 141 12.84 4.10 -7.45
CA GLY A 141 12.13 2.98 -8.10
C GLY A 141 13.10 1.83 -8.37
N MET A 142 13.09 0.80 -7.53
CA MET A 142 14.12 -0.25 -7.50
C MET A 142 15.53 0.36 -7.36
N GLY A 143 16.38 0.23 -8.33
CA GLY A 143 17.73 0.81 -8.42
C GLY A 143 17.83 2.05 -9.31
N THR A 144 16.67 2.62 -9.72
CA THR A 144 16.65 3.85 -10.53
C THR A 144 16.20 5.02 -9.67
N ARG A 145 17.05 6.02 -9.52
CA ARG A 145 16.71 7.26 -8.82
C ARG A 145 15.68 8.05 -9.62
N ILE A 146 14.78 8.71 -8.90
CA ILE A 146 13.61 9.34 -9.54
C ILE A 146 13.97 10.46 -10.52
N ASP A 147 15.04 11.21 -10.28
CA ASP A 147 15.55 12.24 -11.19
C ASP A 147 16.11 11.70 -12.52
N ARG A 148 16.36 10.37 -12.58
CA ARG A 148 16.72 9.67 -13.82
C ARG A 148 15.50 9.15 -14.59
N ALA A 149 14.35 9.08 -13.96
CA ALA A 149 13.11 8.56 -14.52
C ALA A 149 12.07 9.65 -14.82
N ALA A 150 12.14 10.79 -14.15
CA ALA A 150 11.16 11.86 -14.23
C ALA A 150 11.81 13.18 -14.65
N ALA A 151 11.35 13.79 -15.73
CA ALA A 151 11.81 15.11 -16.19
C ALA A 151 11.40 16.23 -15.21
N ASN A 152 10.24 16.11 -14.55
CA ASN A 152 9.81 16.96 -13.44
C ASN A 152 9.50 16.07 -12.24
N THR A 153 10.20 16.29 -11.13
CA THR A 153 10.03 15.53 -9.86
C THR A 153 9.10 16.21 -8.87
N GLN A 154 8.52 17.35 -9.21
CA GLN A 154 7.49 18.03 -8.42
C GLN A 154 6.13 17.37 -8.71
N PHE A 155 5.86 16.29 -8.02
CA PHE A 155 4.71 15.43 -8.32
C PHE A 155 3.36 16.04 -7.94
N ASP A 156 3.34 16.91 -6.94
CA ASP A 156 2.18 17.69 -6.55
C ASP A 156 1.75 18.68 -7.65
N GLU A 157 2.71 19.27 -8.37
CA GLU A 157 2.41 20.12 -9.53
C GLU A 157 1.73 19.32 -10.65
N ARG A 158 2.20 18.09 -10.91
CA ARG A 158 1.54 17.21 -11.89
C ARG A 158 0.10 16.91 -11.51
N ALA A 159 -0.20 16.66 -10.23
CA ALA A 159 -1.55 16.43 -9.76
C ALA A 159 -2.42 17.67 -9.95
N ARG A 160 -1.89 18.87 -9.70
CA ARG A 160 -2.60 20.15 -9.91
C ARG A 160 -3.00 20.36 -11.36
N THR A 161 -2.27 19.82 -12.35
CA THR A 161 -2.67 19.92 -13.78
C THR A 161 -3.97 19.19 -14.10
N PHE A 162 -4.38 18.22 -13.25
CA PHE A 162 -5.67 17.53 -13.33
C PHE A 162 -6.75 18.16 -12.46
N GLY A 163 -6.45 19.28 -11.77
CA GLY A 163 -7.41 19.96 -10.90
C GLY A 163 -7.47 19.40 -9.47
N LEU A 164 -6.53 18.52 -9.07
CA LEU A 164 -6.45 18.01 -7.71
C LEU A 164 -5.72 19.00 -6.79
N ALA A 165 -6.11 19.04 -5.51
CA ALA A 165 -5.28 19.68 -4.49
C ALA A 165 -4.02 18.85 -4.28
N GLY A 166 -2.86 19.37 -4.66
CA GLY A 166 -1.56 18.71 -4.51
C GLY A 166 -0.78 19.29 -3.34
N GLN A 167 -0.28 18.44 -2.45
CA GLN A 167 0.59 18.82 -1.33
C GLN A 167 1.78 17.88 -1.17
N VAL A 168 2.81 18.36 -0.48
CA VAL A 168 4.01 17.62 -0.10
C VAL A 168 4.16 17.67 1.41
N ALA A 169 4.45 16.53 2.03
CA ALA A 169 4.72 16.40 3.46
C ALA A 169 6.13 15.84 3.70
N ASP A 170 6.77 16.30 4.77
CA ASP A 170 8.01 15.71 5.27
C ASP A 170 7.74 14.37 5.94
N GLY A 171 8.07 13.27 5.27
CA GLY A 171 7.91 11.90 5.76
C GLY A 171 8.84 11.51 6.92
N SER A 172 9.61 12.44 7.44
CA SER A 172 10.31 12.28 8.72
C SER A 172 9.53 12.87 9.91
N ASP A 173 8.39 13.54 9.69
CA ASP A 173 7.56 14.16 10.74
C ASP A 173 6.12 13.65 10.66
N VAL A 174 5.80 12.64 11.49
CA VAL A 174 4.47 12.03 11.53
C VAL A 174 3.36 13.03 11.82
N PHE A 175 3.61 14.04 12.65
CA PHE A 175 2.60 15.04 13.02
C PHE A 175 2.27 15.97 11.86
N SER A 176 3.28 16.37 11.09
CA SER A 176 3.06 17.14 9.86
C SER A 176 2.29 16.32 8.81
N VAL A 177 2.60 15.03 8.68
CA VAL A 177 1.87 14.14 7.77
C VAL A 177 0.41 14.00 8.21
N ILE A 178 0.13 13.84 9.53
CA ILE A 178 -1.24 13.75 10.06
C ILE A 178 -2.04 15.01 9.69
N GLU A 179 -1.51 16.19 9.98
CA GLU A 179 -2.20 17.48 9.76
C GLU A 179 -2.57 17.66 8.28
N ILE A 180 -1.63 17.42 7.38
CA ILE A 180 -1.84 17.54 5.94
C ILE A 180 -2.82 16.46 5.44
N ALA A 181 -2.64 15.21 5.86
CA ALA A 181 -3.51 14.11 5.44
C ALA A 181 -4.95 14.29 5.91
N GLU A 182 -5.16 14.76 7.16
CA GLU A 182 -6.49 15.03 7.69
C GLU A 182 -7.24 16.07 6.85
N SER A 183 -6.57 17.17 6.52
CA SER A 183 -7.14 18.22 5.66
C SER A 183 -7.51 17.69 4.27
N LEU A 184 -6.62 16.91 3.64
CA LEU A 184 -6.86 16.37 2.30
C LEU A 184 -7.96 15.29 2.30
N ILE A 185 -7.98 14.41 3.31
CA ILE A 185 -9.02 13.38 3.48
C ILE A 185 -10.39 14.04 3.71
N GLN A 186 -10.45 15.08 4.53
CA GLN A 186 -11.70 15.83 4.73
C GLN A 186 -12.15 16.49 3.41
N GLY A 187 -11.24 17.11 2.66
CA GLY A 187 -11.55 17.64 1.33
C GLY A 187 -12.06 16.57 0.37
N ALA A 188 -11.45 15.39 0.37
CA ALA A 188 -11.88 14.28 -0.47
C ALA A 188 -13.30 13.81 -0.11
N ARG A 189 -13.66 13.75 1.18
CA ARG A 189 -15.05 13.43 1.62
C ARG A 189 -16.09 14.39 1.06
N GLU A 190 -15.69 15.62 0.83
CA GLU A 190 -16.53 16.69 0.25
C GLU A 190 -16.50 16.68 -1.30
N GLY A 191 -15.94 15.66 -1.91
CA GLY A 191 -15.86 15.52 -3.36
C GLY A 191 -14.74 16.32 -4.02
N ARG A 192 -13.72 16.70 -3.26
CA ARG A 192 -12.51 17.35 -3.77
C ARG A 192 -11.34 16.37 -3.73
N PRO A 193 -11.12 15.55 -4.79
CA PRO A 193 -10.01 14.60 -4.82
C PRO A 193 -8.67 15.31 -4.68
N ALA A 194 -7.72 14.63 -4.04
CA ALA A 194 -6.45 15.24 -3.69
C ALA A 194 -5.27 14.31 -3.94
N TYR A 195 -4.08 14.90 -3.94
CA TYR A 195 -2.80 14.22 -4.04
C TYR A 195 -1.87 14.65 -2.89
N LEU A 196 -1.18 13.70 -2.31
CA LEU A 196 -0.15 13.92 -1.30
C LEU A 196 1.13 13.19 -1.69
N SER A 197 2.25 13.92 -1.79
CA SER A 197 3.59 13.33 -1.76
C SER A 197 4.10 13.32 -0.32
N VAL A 198 4.52 12.15 0.17
CA VAL A 198 5.21 12.05 1.46
C VAL A 198 6.67 11.70 1.19
N ASP A 199 7.56 12.66 1.42
CA ASP A 199 8.98 12.55 1.09
C ASP A 199 9.72 11.79 2.19
N CYS A 200 9.99 10.51 1.94
CA CYS A 200 10.64 9.57 2.83
C CYS A 200 12.06 9.24 2.37
N TYR A 201 12.77 8.45 3.18
CA TYR A 201 13.98 7.76 2.76
C TYR A 201 13.89 6.26 3.04
N ARG A 202 14.26 5.43 2.09
CA ARG A 202 14.27 3.96 2.25
C ARG A 202 15.64 3.50 2.75
N TYR A 203 15.72 3.00 4.00
CA TYR A 203 17.00 2.61 4.62
C TYR A 203 17.70 1.44 3.95
N TYR A 204 16.96 0.49 3.45
CA TYR A 204 17.50 -0.71 2.81
C TYR A 204 17.33 -0.66 1.30
N GLY A 205 17.94 -1.59 0.59
CA GLY A 205 17.73 -1.78 -0.84
C GLY A 205 16.26 -2.02 -1.20
N HIS A 206 15.97 -2.23 -2.46
CA HIS A 206 14.60 -2.43 -2.92
C HIS A 206 13.88 -3.59 -2.22
N ALA A 207 14.59 -4.71 -2.06
CA ALA A 207 14.15 -5.85 -1.26
C ALA A 207 15.22 -6.19 -0.22
N ARG A 208 14.87 -7.03 0.77
CA ARG A 208 15.78 -7.40 1.87
C ARG A 208 17.15 -7.93 1.40
N MET A 209 17.18 -8.65 0.28
CA MET A 209 18.42 -9.22 -0.27
C MET A 209 19.22 -8.22 -1.14
N ASP A 210 18.64 -7.08 -1.48
CA ASP A 210 19.30 -6.05 -2.27
C ASP A 210 20.25 -5.24 -1.38
N LYS A 211 21.54 -5.26 -1.73
CA LYS A 211 22.60 -4.54 -1.02
C LYS A 211 22.73 -3.07 -1.42
N SER A 212 21.83 -2.57 -2.27
CA SER A 212 21.79 -1.20 -2.78
C SER A 212 23.12 -0.64 -3.32
N PRO A 213 23.83 -1.34 -4.21
CA PRO A 213 25.14 -0.87 -4.74
C PRO A 213 25.04 0.41 -5.59
N TYR A 214 23.83 0.87 -5.82
CA TYR A 214 23.49 2.07 -6.59
C TYR A 214 23.39 3.35 -5.73
N ARG A 215 23.53 3.24 -4.38
CA ARG A 215 23.57 4.37 -3.44
C ARG A 215 24.95 4.50 -2.84
N THR A 216 25.34 5.74 -2.50
CA THR A 216 26.61 5.97 -1.81
C THR A 216 26.44 5.86 -0.29
N PRO A 217 27.52 5.52 0.45
CA PRO A 217 27.48 5.51 1.91
C PRO A 217 27.11 6.87 2.51
N GLU A 218 27.48 7.96 1.87
CA GLU A 218 27.18 9.33 2.29
C GLU A 218 25.69 9.62 2.16
N GLU A 219 25.05 9.19 1.05
CA GLU A 219 23.61 9.31 0.85
C GLU A 219 22.84 8.49 1.91
N GLU A 220 23.28 7.27 2.19
CA GLU A 220 22.66 6.44 3.21
C GLU A 220 22.79 7.02 4.63
N ALA A 221 23.95 7.58 4.96
CA ALA A 221 24.19 8.25 6.22
C ALA A 221 23.34 9.51 6.39
N GLU A 222 23.16 10.30 5.34
CA GLU A 222 22.30 11.48 5.36
C GLU A 222 20.82 11.10 5.49
N GLY A 223 20.38 10.08 4.77
CA GLY A 223 19.02 9.56 4.85
C GLY A 223 18.65 9.08 6.27
N ARG A 224 19.59 8.46 6.97
CA ARG A 224 19.39 7.97 8.36
C ARG A 224 19.23 9.08 9.40
N LYS A 225 19.68 10.30 9.12
CA LYS A 225 19.45 11.45 10.01
C LYS A 225 17.99 11.91 10.04
N ARG A 226 17.19 11.45 9.10
CA ARG A 226 15.76 11.76 8.96
C ARG A 226 14.87 10.62 9.45
N ASP A 227 15.29 9.94 10.52
CA ASP A 227 14.52 8.85 11.10
C ASP A 227 13.18 9.35 11.69
N PRO A 228 12.04 8.88 11.18
CA PRO A 228 10.73 9.35 11.62
C PRO A 228 10.40 8.91 13.05
N VAL A 229 10.91 7.76 13.50
CA VAL A 229 10.66 7.24 14.86
C VAL A 229 11.45 8.05 15.88
N GLU A 230 12.74 8.27 15.65
CA GLU A 230 13.58 9.08 16.53
C GLU A 230 13.06 10.52 16.65
N ARG A 231 12.57 11.08 15.53
CA ARG A 231 11.98 12.42 15.52
C ARG A 231 10.68 12.48 16.32
N ALA A 232 9.83 11.45 16.20
CA ALA A 232 8.60 11.35 16.96
C ALA A 232 8.90 11.22 18.47
N ILE A 233 9.86 10.36 18.85
CA ILE A 233 10.33 10.19 20.24
C ILE A 233 10.80 11.54 20.81
N THR A 234 11.65 12.24 20.08
CA THR A 234 12.16 13.55 20.50
C THR A 234 11.03 14.53 20.76
N ARG A 235 10.10 14.66 19.82
CA ARG A 235 8.96 15.57 19.97
C ARG A 235 8.04 15.19 21.13
N LEU A 236 7.72 13.91 21.30
CA LEU A 236 6.88 13.42 22.41
C LEU A 236 7.49 13.72 23.77
N ARG A 237 8.82 13.56 23.90
CA ARG A 237 9.53 13.88 25.13
C ARG A 237 9.59 15.37 25.43
N GLU A 238 9.90 16.18 24.43
CA GLU A 238 10.13 17.62 24.62
C GLU A 238 8.85 18.43 24.73
N LYS A 239 7.78 18.05 24.01
CA LYS A 239 6.55 18.85 23.91
C LYS A 239 5.39 18.24 24.69
N GLU A 240 5.30 16.91 24.76
CA GLU A 240 4.17 16.22 25.38
C GLU A 240 4.51 15.60 26.73
N GLY A 241 5.77 15.70 27.16
CA GLY A 241 6.23 15.25 28.47
C GLY A 241 6.26 13.71 28.63
N VAL A 242 6.28 12.96 27.51
CA VAL A 242 6.38 11.50 27.54
C VAL A 242 7.72 11.09 28.10
N THR A 243 7.72 10.21 29.10
CA THR A 243 8.93 9.75 29.77
C THR A 243 9.63 8.63 29.00
N ILE A 244 10.93 8.45 29.26
CA ILE A 244 11.70 7.32 28.68
C ILE A 244 11.06 5.98 29.07
N ASN A 245 10.64 5.80 30.32
CA ASN A 245 10.02 4.56 30.79
C ASN A 245 8.72 4.22 30.03
N GLN A 246 7.94 5.23 29.64
CA GLN A 246 6.75 5.00 28.81
C GLN A 246 7.10 4.54 27.39
N LEU A 247 8.15 5.10 26.80
CA LEU A 247 8.64 4.68 25.49
C LEU A 247 9.22 3.28 25.53
N GLU A 248 10.05 2.96 26.53
CA GLU A 248 10.59 1.61 26.75
C GLU A 248 9.49 0.57 26.98
N ALA A 249 8.41 0.96 27.66
CA ALA A 249 7.27 0.06 27.86
C ALA A 249 6.56 -0.26 26.53
N ILE A 250 6.46 0.71 25.62
CA ILE A 250 5.91 0.50 24.27
C ILE A 250 6.84 -0.44 23.48
N ASP A 251 8.15 -0.17 23.48
CA ASP A 251 9.12 -0.99 22.75
C ASP A 251 9.11 -2.45 23.24
N ASN A 252 9.06 -2.66 24.55
CA ASN A 252 8.99 -4.00 25.14
C ASN A 252 7.67 -4.71 24.76
N ALA A 253 6.54 -4.01 24.77
CA ALA A 253 5.26 -4.56 24.36
C ALA A 253 5.25 -4.98 22.89
N ILE A 254 5.81 -4.14 22.00
CA ILE A 254 5.94 -4.45 20.57
C ILE A 254 6.90 -5.62 20.35
N ALA A 255 8.02 -5.68 21.06
CA ALA A 255 8.95 -6.80 20.96
C ALA A 255 8.27 -8.12 21.34
N GLN A 256 7.52 -8.14 22.45
CA GLN A 256 6.75 -9.31 22.87
C GLN A 256 5.69 -9.69 21.81
N GLU A 257 4.93 -8.73 21.29
CA GLU A 257 3.92 -8.98 20.26
C GLU A 257 4.53 -9.57 18.99
N MET A 258 5.73 -9.10 18.61
CA MET A 258 6.46 -9.62 17.45
C MET A 258 6.97 -11.05 17.67
N ASP A 259 7.47 -11.36 18.87
CA ASP A 259 7.88 -12.73 19.23
C ASP A 259 6.68 -13.69 19.19
N GLU A 260 5.53 -13.27 19.73
CA GLU A 260 4.29 -14.05 19.67
C GLU A 260 3.80 -14.25 18.22
N ALA A 261 3.92 -13.21 17.36
CA ALA A 261 3.56 -13.31 15.97
C ALA A 261 4.49 -14.26 15.19
N MET A 262 5.77 -14.26 15.52
CA MET A 262 6.74 -15.19 14.96
C MET A 262 6.41 -16.62 15.35
N GLU A 263 6.18 -16.87 16.64
CA GLU A 263 5.83 -18.20 17.16
C GLU A 263 4.52 -18.70 16.56
N TYR A 264 3.51 -17.85 16.44
CA TYR A 264 2.25 -18.17 15.77
C TYR A 264 2.47 -18.63 14.33
N ALA A 265 3.25 -17.88 13.56
CA ALA A 265 3.53 -18.21 12.17
C ALA A 265 4.35 -19.50 12.01
N ILE A 266 5.29 -19.77 12.93
CA ILE A 266 6.08 -21.02 12.92
C ILE A 266 5.18 -22.23 13.15
N ASN A 267 4.25 -22.15 14.11
CA ASN A 267 3.38 -23.25 14.52
C ASN A 267 2.17 -23.44 13.57
N ALA A 268 1.81 -22.44 12.79
CA ALA A 268 0.70 -22.49 11.84
C ALA A 268 0.94 -23.53 10.73
N GLN A 269 -0.14 -24.15 10.26
CA GLN A 269 -0.07 -25.18 9.22
C GLN A 269 0.04 -24.58 7.82
N PRO A 270 0.69 -25.28 6.87
CA PRO A 270 0.62 -24.88 5.47
C PRO A 270 -0.81 -25.06 4.92
N PRO A 271 -1.22 -24.29 3.90
CA PRO A 271 -2.50 -24.51 3.23
C PRO A 271 -2.59 -25.95 2.67
N PRO A 272 -3.76 -26.61 2.78
CA PRO A 272 -3.94 -27.92 2.17
C PRO A 272 -3.91 -27.83 0.64
N LEU A 273 -3.46 -28.88 -0.04
CA LEU A 273 -3.36 -28.89 -1.51
C LEU A 273 -4.72 -28.66 -2.20
N THR A 274 -5.83 -28.99 -1.54
CA THR A 274 -7.20 -28.72 -2.02
C THR A 274 -7.49 -27.23 -2.16
N ASP A 275 -6.78 -26.38 -1.42
CA ASP A 275 -6.94 -24.92 -1.50
C ASP A 275 -6.29 -24.30 -2.75
N LEU A 276 -5.54 -25.08 -3.53
CA LEU A 276 -4.92 -24.62 -4.77
C LEU A 276 -5.94 -24.04 -5.77
N PHE A 277 -7.12 -24.65 -5.84
CA PHE A 277 -8.19 -24.26 -6.76
C PHE A 277 -9.29 -23.43 -6.09
N ARG A 278 -9.23 -23.26 -4.77
CA ARG A 278 -10.20 -22.48 -4.03
C ARG A 278 -10.04 -20.99 -4.29
N ASP A 279 -11.15 -20.27 -4.42
CA ASP A 279 -11.22 -18.83 -4.70
C ASP A 279 -10.57 -18.40 -6.04
N VAL A 280 -10.38 -19.31 -6.99
CA VAL A 280 -9.90 -19.01 -8.35
C VAL A 280 -11.08 -18.70 -9.27
N TYR A 281 -12.21 -19.42 -9.07
CA TYR A 281 -13.46 -19.24 -9.79
C TYR A 281 -14.63 -19.20 -8.81
N ASP A 282 -15.77 -18.74 -9.27
CA ASP A 282 -17.03 -18.84 -8.50
C ASP A 282 -17.37 -20.32 -8.31
N ASP A 283 -17.69 -20.73 -7.08
CA ASP A 283 -18.10 -22.09 -6.74
C ASP A 283 -19.40 -22.50 -7.45
N HIS A 284 -20.17 -21.54 -7.97
CA HIS A 284 -21.41 -21.74 -8.73
C HIS A 284 -21.19 -21.79 -10.25
N GLU A 285 -20.02 -21.44 -10.75
CA GLU A 285 -19.71 -21.61 -12.15
C GLU A 285 -19.06 -22.99 -12.39
N PRO A 286 -19.50 -23.74 -13.43
CA PRO A 286 -18.81 -24.96 -13.81
C PRO A 286 -17.34 -24.63 -14.12
N ALA A 287 -16.44 -25.49 -13.69
CA ALA A 287 -15.02 -25.33 -13.99
C ALA A 287 -14.85 -25.06 -15.50
N PRO A 288 -14.04 -24.04 -15.88
CA PRO A 288 -13.87 -23.72 -17.29
C PRO A 288 -13.39 -24.96 -18.05
N GLU A 289 -14.00 -25.20 -19.20
CA GLU A 289 -13.66 -26.30 -20.06
C GLU A 289 -12.13 -26.30 -20.31
N PRO A 290 -11.42 -27.42 -20.09
CA PRO A 290 -10.00 -27.51 -20.35
C PRO A 290 -9.66 -26.98 -21.75
N LEU A 291 -8.58 -26.20 -21.88
CA LEU A 291 -8.20 -25.58 -23.15
C LEU A 291 -8.13 -26.58 -24.30
N ARG A 292 -7.67 -27.81 -24.04
CA ARG A 292 -7.61 -28.90 -25.03
C ARG A 292 -9.00 -29.23 -25.59
N ASN A 293 -10.00 -29.43 -24.71
CA ASN A 293 -11.35 -29.74 -25.13
C ASN A 293 -11.99 -28.61 -25.93
N ARG A 294 -11.72 -27.36 -25.49
CA ARG A 294 -12.18 -26.17 -26.22
C ARG A 294 -11.56 -26.07 -27.62
N LEU A 295 -10.25 -26.37 -27.75
CA LEU A 295 -9.56 -26.40 -29.05
C LEU A 295 -10.10 -27.50 -29.94
N ASP A 296 -10.27 -28.71 -29.40
CA ASP A 296 -10.81 -29.86 -30.14
C ASP A 296 -12.22 -29.56 -30.68
N ARG A 297 -13.06 -28.91 -29.89
CA ARG A 297 -14.40 -28.46 -30.31
C ARG A 297 -14.34 -27.42 -31.41
N ILE A 298 -13.47 -26.41 -31.31
CA ILE A 298 -13.33 -25.37 -32.34
C ILE A 298 -12.81 -25.99 -33.64
N LEU A 299 -11.83 -26.89 -33.59
CA LEU A 299 -11.30 -27.56 -34.75
C LEU A 299 -12.34 -28.48 -35.42
N ALA A 300 -13.14 -29.20 -34.64
CA ALA A 300 -14.22 -30.04 -35.16
C ALA A 300 -15.30 -29.21 -35.89
N THR A 301 -15.65 -28.03 -35.32
CA THR A 301 -16.65 -27.13 -35.93
C THR A 301 -16.16 -26.53 -37.24
N ASN A 302 -14.87 -26.18 -37.32
CA ASN A 302 -14.28 -25.62 -38.56
C ASN A 302 -14.11 -26.68 -39.68
N LEU A 303 -13.92 -27.94 -39.31
CA LEU A 303 -13.84 -29.04 -40.29
C LEU A 303 -15.19 -29.40 -40.90
N THR A 304 -16.30 -29.14 -40.21
CA THR A 304 -17.67 -29.37 -40.71
C THR A 304 -18.22 -28.18 -41.52
N ALA A 305 -17.69 -26.97 -41.27
CA ALA A 305 -18.08 -25.76 -42.03
C ALA A 305 -17.42 -25.64 -43.42
N ASN A 306 -16.41 -26.43 -43.71
CA ASN A 306 -15.67 -26.46 -44.98
C ASN A 306 -16.02 -27.69 -45.86
N ARG A 307 -17.11 -28.37 -45.58
CA ARG A 307 -17.73 -29.38 -46.43
C ARG A 307 -19.11 -28.87 -46.89
#